data_73a0a76690ab1a42bda797d95b732933
#
_entry.id   73a0a76690ab1a42bda797d95b732933
#
_cell.length_a   1.000
_cell.length_b   1.000
_cell.length_c   1.000
_cell.angle_alpha   90.00
_cell.angle_beta   90.00
_cell.angle_gamma   90.00
#
_symmetry.space_group_name_H-M   'P 1'
#
loop_
_entity.id
_entity.type
_entity.pdbx_description
1 polymer ?
#
loop_
_entity_poly.entity_id
_entity_poly.type
_entity_poly.pdbx_seq_one_letter_code
_entity_poly.pdbx_strand_id
1 'polypeptide(L)'
;VCSASRASLMTGSYAERVGIQGALSPWAVNGLDPETETIAKLLKRHGYTNAIFGKWHLGHRYEYLPLQNGFDEYSGLICSNDMWPVDFDGIQIADTSSWRKKSYPQLPLIKDFDNNYSNLIF
;
A
#
# COMPACT_ATOMS: atom_id res chain seq x y z
N VAL A 1 -7.00 -13.05 1.46
CA VAL A 1 -6.98 -11.97 0.47
C VAL A 1 -5.97 -10.92 0.91
N CYS A 2 -5.24 -10.33 -0.04
CA CYS A 2 -3.98 -9.62 0.25
C CYS A 2 -4.09 -8.48 1.28
N SER A 3 -5.00 -7.52 1.17
CA SER A 3 -5.08 -6.44 2.16
C SER A 3 -5.44 -6.96 3.55
N ALA A 4 -6.41 -7.88 3.65
CA ALA A 4 -6.79 -8.46 4.93
C ALA A 4 -5.62 -9.21 5.60
N SER A 5 -4.91 -10.08 4.86
CA SER A 5 -3.75 -10.81 5.39
C SER A 5 -2.62 -9.86 5.81
N ARG A 6 -2.40 -8.79 5.04
CA ARG A 6 -1.39 -7.76 5.35
C ARG A 6 -1.77 -6.96 6.59
N ALA A 7 -3.03 -6.58 6.73
CA ALA A 7 -3.54 -5.92 7.94
C ALA A 7 -3.31 -6.78 9.18
N SER A 8 -3.67 -8.06 9.11
CA SER A 8 -3.43 -8.98 10.22
C SER A 8 -1.95 -9.14 10.55
N LEU A 9 -1.07 -9.20 9.55
CA LEU A 9 0.38 -9.27 9.76
C LEU A 9 0.91 -8.00 10.44
N MET A 10 0.47 -6.82 10.00
CA MET A 10 0.95 -5.55 10.53
C MET A 10 0.47 -5.27 11.96
N THR A 11 -0.73 -5.75 12.31
CA THR A 11 -1.40 -5.35 13.56
C THR A 11 -1.51 -6.48 14.60
N GLY A 12 -1.25 -7.72 14.21
CA GLY A 12 -1.50 -8.88 15.06
C GLY A 12 -2.99 -9.13 15.35
N SER A 13 -3.90 -8.47 14.62
CA SER A 13 -5.34 -8.51 14.82
C SER A 13 -6.06 -9.14 13.63
N TYR A 14 -7.29 -9.59 13.84
CA TYR A 14 -8.16 -9.92 12.71
C TYR A 14 -8.41 -8.68 11.86
N ALA A 15 -8.31 -8.83 10.53
CA ALA A 15 -8.39 -7.72 9.59
C ALA A 15 -9.70 -6.92 9.70
N GLU A 16 -10.81 -7.60 9.99
CA GLU A 16 -12.12 -6.99 10.19
C GLU A 16 -12.15 -6.05 11.39
N ARG A 17 -11.37 -6.33 12.44
CA ARG A 17 -11.28 -5.47 13.63
C ARG A 17 -10.60 -4.14 13.35
N VAL A 18 -9.72 -4.11 12.35
CA VAL A 18 -9.03 -2.88 11.91
C VAL A 18 -9.65 -2.31 10.63
N GLY A 19 -10.89 -2.71 10.31
CA GLY A 19 -11.68 -2.13 9.22
C GLY A 19 -11.28 -2.58 7.81
N ILE A 20 -10.43 -3.60 7.68
CA ILE A 20 -9.96 -4.09 6.38
C ILE A 20 -10.67 -5.39 6.01
N GLN A 21 -11.55 -5.31 5.03
CA GLN A 21 -12.27 -6.46 4.49
C GLN A 21 -11.82 -6.75 3.06
N GLY A 22 -11.32 -7.95 2.81
CA GLY A 22 -10.90 -8.38 1.48
C GLY A 22 -9.66 -7.66 0.94
N ALA A 23 -9.61 -7.44 -0.37
CA ALA A 23 -8.59 -6.66 -1.05
C ALA A 23 -9.11 -5.24 -1.33
N LEU A 24 -8.36 -4.25 -0.92
CA LEU A 24 -8.68 -2.85 -1.23
C LEU A 24 -8.49 -2.60 -2.73
N SER A 25 -9.46 -1.97 -3.36
CA SER A 25 -9.32 -1.52 -4.75
C SER A 25 -8.48 -0.25 -4.84
N PRO A 26 -7.94 0.10 -6.03
CA PRO A 26 -7.27 1.38 -6.24
C PRO A 26 -8.18 2.61 -6.01
N TRP A 27 -9.48 2.40 -5.93
CA TRP A 27 -10.49 3.43 -5.68
C TRP A 27 -11.01 3.43 -4.24
N ALA A 28 -10.47 2.55 -3.38
CA ALA A 28 -10.90 2.44 -2.00
C ALA A 28 -10.68 3.75 -1.26
N VAL A 29 -11.69 4.21 -0.53
CA VAL A 29 -11.60 5.43 0.27
C VAL A 29 -11.07 5.18 1.68
N ASN A 30 -10.99 3.92 2.07
CA ASN A 30 -10.51 3.45 3.37
C ASN A 30 -9.12 2.82 3.26
N GLY A 31 -8.46 2.69 4.40
CA GLY A 31 -7.16 2.04 4.56
C GLY A 31 -6.94 1.67 6.01
N LEU A 32 -5.73 1.25 6.34
CA LEU A 32 -5.34 0.98 7.72
C LEU A 32 -5.26 2.31 8.48
N ASP A 33 -6.12 2.44 9.48
CA ASP A 33 -6.19 3.64 10.31
C ASP A 33 -4.81 3.93 10.93
N PRO A 34 -4.25 5.15 10.75
CA PRO A 34 -2.97 5.52 11.33
C PRO A 34 -2.96 5.50 12.87
N GLU A 35 -4.10 5.51 13.54
CA GLU A 35 -4.16 5.31 15.00
C GLU A 35 -4.02 3.83 15.40
N THR A 36 -4.18 2.91 14.46
CA THR A 36 -4.00 1.48 14.73
C THR A 36 -2.54 1.17 15.07
N GLU A 37 -2.37 0.39 16.14
CA GLU A 37 -1.06 -0.11 16.51
C GLU A 37 -0.54 -1.10 15.46
N THR A 38 0.68 -0.85 14.97
CA THR A 38 1.38 -1.74 14.03
C THR A 38 2.68 -2.24 14.64
N ILE A 39 3.20 -3.34 14.11
CA ILE A 39 4.54 -3.83 14.49
C ILE A 39 5.62 -2.75 14.30
N ALA A 40 5.50 -1.94 13.26
CA ALA A 40 6.45 -0.85 13.00
C ALA A 40 6.37 0.23 14.09
N LYS A 41 5.17 0.65 14.50
CA LYS A 41 5.01 1.62 15.61
C LYS A 41 5.52 1.06 16.92
N LEU A 42 5.23 -0.19 17.21
CA LEU A 42 5.74 -0.87 18.38
C LEU A 42 7.27 -0.86 18.41
N LEU A 43 7.91 -1.29 17.34
CA LEU A 43 9.38 -1.33 17.22
C LEU A 43 9.99 0.07 17.29
N LYS A 44 9.36 1.07 16.69
CA LYS A 44 9.83 2.47 16.76
C LYS A 44 9.91 2.99 18.18
N ARG A 45 8.95 2.66 19.05
CA ARG A 45 9.02 3.00 20.49
C ARG A 45 10.15 2.31 21.22
N HIS A 46 10.66 1.20 20.68
CA HIS A 46 11.83 0.50 21.20
C HIS A 46 13.15 0.90 20.54
N GLY A 47 13.16 2.02 19.78
CA GLY A 47 14.36 2.58 19.19
C GLY A 47 14.77 1.98 17.84
N TYR A 48 13.91 1.19 17.20
CA TYR A 48 14.17 0.67 15.87
C TYR A 48 13.83 1.70 14.80
N THR A 49 14.62 1.71 13.74
CA THR A 49 14.28 2.35 12.46
C THR A 49 13.66 1.31 11.55
N ASN A 50 12.53 1.63 10.96
CA ASN A 50 11.73 0.67 10.20
C ASN A 50 11.67 1.03 8.73
N ALA A 51 11.98 0.08 7.86
CA ALA A 51 11.82 0.23 6.42
C ALA A 51 10.89 -0.84 5.86
N ILE A 52 10.14 -0.50 4.82
CA ILE A 52 9.31 -1.45 4.09
C ILE A 52 9.55 -1.32 2.59
N PHE A 53 9.79 -2.43 1.93
CA PHE A 53 10.05 -2.51 0.49
C PHE A 53 9.03 -3.43 -0.17
N GLY A 54 8.45 -2.96 -1.29
CA GLY A 54 7.49 -3.73 -2.07
C GLY A 54 6.04 -3.28 -1.88
N LYS A 55 5.10 -4.22 -1.91
CA LYS A 55 3.67 -3.95 -1.89
C LYS A 55 3.19 -3.48 -0.50
N TRP A 56 2.46 -2.35 -0.46
CA TRP A 56 1.74 -1.89 0.74
C TRP A 56 0.32 -2.46 0.82
N HIS A 57 -0.57 -2.02 -0.01
CA HIS A 57 -1.95 -2.46 -0.16
C HIS A 57 -2.85 -2.33 1.08
N LEU A 58 -2.58 -1.34 1.93
CA LEU A 58 -3.38 -1.03 3.12
C LEU A 58 -3.94 0.39 3.10
N GLY A 59 -4.22 0.91 1.91
CA GLY A 59 -4.72 2.25 1.63
C GLY A 59 -3.73 3.06 0.81
N HIS A 60 -4.27 3.90 -0.09
CA HIS A 60 -3.47 4.69 -1.03
C HIS A 60 -3.55 6.19 -0.75
N ARG A 61 -4.45 6.64 0.12
CA ARG A 61 -4.48 8.04 0.55
C ARG A 61 -3.33 8.31 1.51
N TYR A 62 -2.90 9.57 1.54
CA TYR A 62 -1.76 10.03 2.34
C TYR A 62 -1.80 9.50 3.77
N GLU A 63 -2.94 9.64 4.44
CA GLU A 63 -3.13 9.25 5.82
C GLU A 63 -2.93 7.75 6.10
N TYR A 64 -3.03 6.91 5.06
CA TYR A 64 -2.90 5.45 5.17
C TYR A 64 -1.54 4.91 4.72
N LEU A 65 -0.65 5.78 4.23
CA LEU A 65 0.63 5.34 3.68
C LEU A 65 1.57 4.76 4.75
N PRO A 66 2.59 4.00 4.37
CA PRO A 66 3.48 3.32 5.31
C PRO A 66 4.12 4.24 6.36
N LEU A 67 4.53 5.45 5.98
CA LEU A 67 5.18 6.38 6.92
C LEU A 67 4.23 6.86 8.02
N GLN A 68 2.91 6.92 7.74
CA GLN A 68 1.89 7.22 8.76
C GLN A 68 1.66 6.01 9.69
N ASN A 69 2.09 4.83 9.27
CA ASN A 69 1.91 3.57 9.98
C ASN A 69 3.18 3.05 10.66
N GLY A 70 4.15 3.94 10.95
CA GLY A 70 5.32 3.66 11.77
C GLY A 70 6.59 3.29 11.02
N PHE A 71 6.58 3.34 9.69
CA PHE A 71 7.79 3.18 8.90
C PHE A 71 8.50 4.52 8.70
N ASP A 72 9.83 4.47 8.60
CA ASP A 72 10.70 5.61 8.37
C ASP A 72 11.12 5.70 6.90
N GLU A 73 11.08 4.57 6.20
CA GLU A 73 11.39 4.44 4.79
C GLU A 73 10.39 3.53 4.08
N TYR A 74 9.98 3.93 2.88
CA TYR A 74 9.14 3.12 2.00
C TYR A 74 9.63 3.18 0.55
N SER A 75 9.71 2.04 -0.11
CA SER A 75 9.88 1.96 -1.56
C SER A 75 9.04 0.81 -2.12
N GLY A 76 8.06 1.12 -2.96
CA GLY A 76 7.20 0.08 -3.51
C GLY A 76 5.88 0.55 -4.10
N LEU A 77 5.00 -0.42 -4.34
CA LEU A 77 3.67 -0.22 -4.90
C LEU A 77 2.62 -0.06 -3.81
N ILE A 78 1.84 1.00 -3.87
CA ILE A 78 0.77 1.26 -2.89
C ILE A 78 -0.42 0.31 -3.01
N CYS A 79 -0.63 -0.28 -4.19
CA CYS A 79 -1.64 -1.31 -4.44
C CYS A 79 -0.99 -2.60 -4.95
N SER A 80 -1.80 -3.55 -5.43
CA SER A 80 -1.29 -4.79 -6.00
C SER A 80 -0.83 -4.57 -7.44
N ASN A 81 0.24 -5.25 -7.85
CA ASN A 81 0.76 -5.19 -9.22
C ASN A 81 -0.21 -5.72 -10.28
N ASP A 82 -1.20 -6.54 -9.90
CA ASP A 82 -2.27 -6.99 -10.77
C ASP A 82 -3.40 -5.95 -10.94
N MET A 83 -3.38 -4.88 -10.16
CA MET A 83 -4.29 -3.73 -10.24
C MET A 83 -3.67 -2.55 -11.00
N TRP A 84 -2.89 -2.85 -12.04
CA TRP A 84 -2.19 -1.90 -12.89
C TRP A 84 -2.62 -2.13 -14.35
N PRO A 85 -2.63 -1.11 -15.23
CA PRO A 85 -2.94 -1.27 -16.66
C PRO A 85 -1.76 -1.86 -17.45
N VAL A 86 -1.14 -2.92 -16.93
CA VAL A 86 -0.08 -3.69 -17.58
C VAL A 86 -0.45 -5.16 -17.60
N ASP A 87 0.12 -5.92 -18.53
CA ASP A 87 -0.04 -7.36 -18.59
C ASP A 87 0.91 -8.08 -17.62
N PHE A 88 0.77 -9.41 -17.51
CA PHE A 88 1.55 -10.21 -16.56
C PHE A 88 3.06 -10.24 -16.85
N ASP A 89 3.45 -9.92 -18.07
CA ASP A 89 4.85 -9.74 -18.49
C ASP A 89 5.42 -8.35 -18.17
N GLY A 90 4.61 -7.46 -17.56
CA GLY A 90 5.00 -6.09 -17.25
C GLY A 90 4.92 -5.12 -18.43
N ILE A 91 4.45 -5.58 -19.59
CA ILE A 91 4.31 -4.74 -20.79
C ILE A 91 3.02 -3.93 -20.68
N GLN A 92 3.07 -2.66 -21.02
CA GLN A 92 1.87 -1.83 -21.08
C GLN A 92 0.89 -2.40 -22.11
N ILE A 93 -0.35 -2.57 -21.68
CA ILE A 93 -1.42 -3.05 -22.55
C ILE A 93 -1.66 -2.00 -23.65
N ALA A 94 -1.27 -2.33 -24.88
CA ALA A 94 -1.44 -1.46 -26.04
C ALA A 94 -2.91 -1.34 -26.43
N ASP A 95 -3.71 -2.40 -26.20
CA ASP A 95 -5.14 -2.42 -26.54
C ASP A 95 -5.93 -1.49 -25.61
N THR A 96 -6.43 -0.40 -26.16
CA THR A 96 -7.30 0.57 -25.46
C THR A 96 -8.67 0.02 -25.09
N SER A 97 -9.07 -1.11 -25.66
CA SER A 97 -10.33 -1.80 -25.32
C SER A 97 -10.22 -2.68 -24.07
N SER A 98 -9.00 -2.99 -23.65
CA SER A 98 -8.75 -3.84 -22.49
C SER A 98 -9.48 -3.34 -21.25
N TRP A 99 -10.18 -4.26 -20.58
CA TRP A 99 -10.88 -3.96 -19.34
C TRP A 99 -9.92 -3.46 -18.24
N ARG A 100 -8.66 -3.94 -18.21
CA ARG A 100 -7.64 -3.49 -17.27
C ARG A 100 -7.32 -2.01 -17.42
N LYS A 101 -7.13 -1.56 -18.66
CA LYS A 101 -6.85 -0.15 -18.96
C LYS A 101 -8.01 0.77 -18.58
N LYS A 102 -9.24 0.26 -18.68
CA LYS A 102 -10.45 0.99 -18.27
C LYS A 102 -10.69 0.97 -16.76
N SER A 103 -10.27 -0.11 -16.10
CA SER A 103 -10.59 -0.38 -14.69
C SER A 103 -9.49 0.01 -13.72
N TYR A 104 -8.25 0.17 -14.15
CA TYR A 104 -7.14 0.48 -13.26
C TYR A 104 -6.39 1.72 -13.67
N PRO A 105 -6.11 2.63 -12.72
CA PRO A 105 -5.24 3.77 -12.95
C PRO A 105 -3.78 3.32 -13.04
N GLN A 106 -2.93 4.19 -13.53
CA GLN A 106 -1.48 4.05 -13.33
C GLN A 106 -1.19 4.11 -11.83
N LEU A 107 -0.51 3.09 -11.31
CA LEU A 107 -0.09 3.06 -9.91
C LEU A 107 1.36 3.53 -9.84
N PRO A 108 1.64 4.62 -9.13
CA PRO A 108 3.00 5.09 -8.99
C PRO A 108 3.83 4.13 -8.14
N LEU A 109 5.09 3.94 -8.52
CA LEU A 109 6.10 3.46 -7.61
C LEU A 109 6.47 4.61 -6.68
N ILE A 110 6.23 4.42 -5.39
CA ILE A 110 6.59 5.42 -4.38
C ILE A 110 7.95 5.08 -3.80
N LYS A 111 8.80 6.08 -3.68
CA LYS A 111 9.99 6.04 -2.86
C LYS A 111 9.96 7.26 -1.95
N ASP A 112 9.88 7.01 -0.67
CA ASP A 112 9.74 8.07 0.31
C ASP A 112 10.65 7.88 1.51
N PHE A 113 11.23 9.00 1.95
CA PHE A 113 12.06 9.13 3.13
C PHE A 113 11.60 10.38 3.88
N ASP A 114 11.47 10.31 5.18
CA ASP A 114 11.20 11.47 6.04
C ASP A 114 9.92 12.28 5.71
N ASN A 115 8.83 11.59 5.34
CA ASN A 115 7.54 12.22 4.97
C ASN A 115 7.60 13.17 3.77
N ASN A 116 8.56 13.02 2.89
CA ASN A 116 8.71 13.85 1.70
C ASN A 116 8.23 13.10 0.44
N TYR A 117 6.92 13.03 0.23
CA TYR A 117 6.27 12.34 -0.91
C TYR A 117 6.54 12.98 -2.28
N SER A 118 7.62 13.75 -2.42
CA SER A 118 7.97 14.42 -3.66
C SER A 118 8.56 13.51 -4.75
N ASN A 119 8.79 12.24 -4.46
CA ASN A 119 9.43 11.30 -5.37
C ASN A 119 8.46 10.21 -5.86
N LEU A 120 7.40 10.63 -6.56
CA LEU A 120 6.62 9.72 -7.39
C LEU A 120 7.47 9.34 -8.61
N ILE A 121 7.94 8.11 -8.67
CA ILE A 121 8.61 7.57 -9.86
C ILE A 121 7.52 6.90 -10.70
N PHE A 122 7.19 7.47 -11.85
CA PHE A 122 6.27 6.91 -12.85
C PHE A 122 7.01 5.95 -13.77
#